data_442224b6080d6ca9c32d0be67c9a8750
#
_entry.id   442224b6080d6ca9c32d0be67c9a8750
#
_cell.length_a   1.000
_cell.length_b   1.000
_cell.length_c   1.000
_cell.angle_alpha   90.00
_cell.angle_beta   90.00
_cell.angle_gamma   90.00
#
_symmetry.space_group_name_H-M   'P 1'
#
loop_
_entity.id
_entity.type
_entity.pdbx_description
1 polymer ?
#
loop_
_entity_poly.entity_id
_entity_poly.type
_entity_poly.pdbx_seq_one_letter_code
_entity_poly.pdbx_strand_id
1 'polypeptide(L)'
;MSYNYVVTAQKPTAVNGCVTGHFTSAEDLNLLIAKNTRLEIYVVTAEGLRPVKEVGMYGKIAVMELFRPKGESKDLLFILTAKYNACILEYKQSGESIDIITRAHGNVQDRIGRPSETGIIGIIDPECRMIGLRLYDGLFKVIPLDRDNKELKAFNIRLEELHVIDVKFLYGCQAPTICFVYQDPQGRHVKTYEVSLREKEFNKGPWKQENVEAEASMVIAVPEPFGGAIIIGQESITYHNGDKYLAIAPPIIKQSTIVCHNRVDPNGSRYLLGDMEGRLFMLLLEKEEQMDGTVTLKDLRVELLGETSIAECLTYLDNGVVFVGSRLGDSQLVKLNVDSNEQGSYVVAMETFTNLGPIVDMCVVDLERQGQGQLVTCSGAFKEGSLRIIRNGIGIHEHASIDLPGIKGLWPLRSDPNRETDDTLVLSFVGQTRVLMLNGEEVEETELMGFVDDQQTFFCGNVAHQQLIQITSASVRLVSQEPKALVSEWKEPQAKNISVASCNSSQVVVAVGRALYYLQIHPQELRQISHTEMEHEVACLDITPLGDSNGLSPLCAIGLWTDISARILKLPSFELLHKEMLGGRDHSSLHPDDHL
;
A
#
# COMPACT_ATOMS: atom_id res chain seq x y z
N MET A 1 30.58 14.09 -25.66
CA MET A 1 29.32 13.53 -25.20
C MET A 1 29.31 13.68 -23.69
N SER A 2 28.26 14.23 -23.12
CA SER A 2 28.08 14.26 -21.67
C SER A 2 27.22 13.06 -21.26
N TYR A 3 27.62 12.35 -20.21
CA TYR A 3 26.85 11.26 -19.63
C TYR A 3 26.20 11.77 -18.35
N ASN A 4 24.90 11.48 -18.19
CA ASN A 4 24.17 11.77 -16.97
C ASN A 4 23.97 10.47 -16.19
N TYR A 5 24.27 10.50 -14.89
CA TYR A 5 23.94 9.43 -13.97
C TYR A 5 22.65 9.79 -13.24
N VAL A 6 21.62 8.97 -13.41
CA VAL A 6 20.28 9.21 -12.83
C VAL A 6 19.93 8.05 -11.90
N VAL A 7 19.63 8.38 -10.65
CA VAL A 7 19.18 7.44 -9.63
C VAL A 7 17.86 7.95 -9.04
N THR A 8 16.90 7.04 -8.88
CA THR A 8 15.63 7.36 -8.23
C THR A 8 15.85 7.48 -6.73
N ALA A 9 15.69 8.68 -6.18
CA ALA A 9 15.80 8.93 -4.75
C ALA A 9 14.54 8.53 -3.97
N GLN A 10 13.38 8.62 -4.60
CA GLN A 10 12.07 8.34 -3.99
C GLN A 10 11.13 7.68 -5.01
N LYS A 11 10.34 6.72 -4.56
CA LYS A 11 9.28 6.11 -5.37
C LYS A 11 8.20 7.15 -5.70
N PRO A 12 7.50 7.02 -6.86
CA PRO A 12 6.37 7.89 -7.18
C PRO A 12 5.29 7.83 -6.10
N THR A 13 4.80 8.99 -5.68
CA THR A 13 3.77 9.13 -4.63
C THR A 13 2.44 9.67 -5.16
N ALA A 14 2.46 10.38 -6.30
CA ALA A 14 1.26 10.92 -6.93
C ALA A 14 0.40 9.80 -7.54
N VAL A 15 -0.88 9.78 -7.19
CA VAL A 15 -1.84 8.81 -7.73
C VAL A 15 -2.37 9.31 -9.08
N ASN A 16 -2.27 8.47 -10.11
CA ASN A 16 -2.78 8.75 -11.45
C ASN A 16 -4.10 8.05 -11.75
N GLY A 17 -4.39 6.96 -11.06
CA GLY A 17 -5.61 6.20 -11.23
C GLY A 17 -5.78 5.17 -10.13
N CYS A 18 -7.01 4.78 -9.88
CA CYS A 18 -7.35 3.71 -8.97
C CYS A 18 -8.58 2.95 -9.46
N VAL A 19 -8.61 1.65 -9.21
CA VAL A 19 -9.73 0.78 -9.51
C VAL A 19 -9.94 -0.22 -8.39
N THR A 20 -11.17 -0.68 -8.22
CA THR A 20 -11.53 -1.71 -7.24
C THR A 20 -12.21 -2.89 -7.91
N GLY A 21 -11.99 -4.07 -7.37
CA GLY A 21 -12.58 -5.33 -7.85
C GLY A 21 -11.97 -6.54 -7.14
N HIS A 22 -12.13 -7.71 -7.74
CA HIS A 22 -11.68 -8.99 -7.18
C HIS A 22 -10.50 -9.55 -8.00
N PHE A 23 -9.33 -8.95 -7.84
CA PHE A 23 -8.15 -9.28 -8.64
C PHE A 23 -7.31 -10.41 -8.04
N THR A 24 -7.15 -10.46 -6.72
CA THR A 24 -6.34 -11.49 -6.04
C THR A 24 -7.11 -12.80 -5.88
N SER A 25 -8.36 -12.73 -5.51
CA SER A 25 -9.28 -13.88 -5.37
C SER A 25 -10.70 -13.49 -5.75
N ALA A 26 -11.62 -14.45 -5.78
CA ALA A 26 -13.04 -14.19 -6.01
C ALA A 26 -13.73 -13.53 -4.80
N GLU A 27 -13.16 -13.64 -3.62
CA GLU A 27 -13.74 -13.21 -2.35
C GLU A 27 -13.15 -11.89 -1.84
N ASP A 28 -11.84 -11.68 -2.05
CA ASP A 28 -11.15 -10.48 -1.58
C ASP A 28 -11.49 -9.26 -2.43
N LEU A 29 -11.91 -8.20 -1.77
CA LEU A 29 -12.02 -6.90 -2.41
C LEU A 29 -10.64 -6.25 -2.48
N ASN A 30 -10.20 -5.88 -3.67
CA ASN A 30 -8.92 -5.26 -3.91
C ASN A 30 -9.05 -3.80 -4.31
N LEU A 31 -8.09 -3.01 -3.87
CA LEU A 31 -7.81 -1.68 -4.40
C LEU A 31 -6.47 -1.73 -5.15
N LEU A 32 -6.50 -1.33 -6.43
CA LEU A 32 -5.33 -1.19 -7.26
C LEU A 32 -5.06 0.28 -7.52
N ILE A 33 -3.85 0.73 -7.28
CA ILE A 33 -3.44 2.13 -7.40
C ILE A 33 -2.29 2.25 -8.39
N ALA A 34 -2.46 3.14 -9.37
CA ALA A 34 -1.42 3.49 -10.32
C ALA A 34 -0.70 4.77 -9.87
N LYS A 35 0.61 4.68 -9.71
CA LYS A 35 1.51 5.80 -9.38
C LYS A 35 2.61 5.89 -10.43
N ASN A 36 2.38 6.65 -11.49
CA ASN A 36 3.29 6.80 -12.62
C ASN A 36 3.68 5.44 -13.27
N THR A 37 4.85 4.90 -12.95
CA THR A 37 5.36 3.61 -13.45
C THR A 37 5.18 2.46 -12.46
N ARG A 38 4.37 2.63 -11.42
CA ARG A 38 4.15 1.63 -10.38
C ARG A 38 2.68 1.30 -10.21
N LEU A 39 2.42 0.02 -10.02
CA LEU A 39 1.13 -0.53 -9.65
C LEU A 39 1.23 -1.05 -8.22
N GLU A 40 0.38 -0.58 -7.34
CA GLU A 40 0.24 -1.08 -5.97
C GLU A 40 -1.06 -1.84 -5.84
N ILE A 41 -1.03 -3.00 -5.19
CA ILE A 41 -2.18 -3.90 -5.01
C ILE A 41 -2.42 -4.07 -3.52
N TYR A 42 -3.64 -3.77 -3.08
CA TYR A 42 -4.08 -3.90 -1.69
C TYR A 42 -5.30 -4.80 -1.59
N VAL A 43 -5.44 -5.47 -0.44
CA VAL A 43 -6.70 -6.07 0.00
C VAL A 43 -7.37 -5.11 0.98
N VAL A 44 -8.64 -4.86 0.75
CA VAL A 44 -9.47 -4.06 1.66
C VAL A 44 -9.91 -4.93 2.82
N THR A 45 -9.54 -4.56 4.04
CA THR A 45 -9.89 -5.27 5.27
C THR A 45 -10.67 -4.39 6.22
N ALA A 46 -11.22 -4.95 7.28
CA ALA A 46 -11.91 -4.19 8.33
C ALA A 46 -10.96 -3.19 9.05
N GLU A 47 -9.67 -3.48 9.08
CA GLU A 47 -8.64 -2.69 9.73
C GLU A 47 -7.99 -1.64 8.81
N GLY A 48 -8.31 -1.68 7.50
CA GLY A 48 -7.76 -0.77 6.50
C GLY A 48 -7.21 -1.48 5.26
N LEU A 49 -6.24 -0.86 4.60
CA LEU A 49 -5.62 -1.36 3.37
C LEU A 49 -4.40 -2.23 3.70
N ARG A 50 -4.50 -3.52 3.43
CA ARG A 50 -3.37 -4.45 3.56
C ARG A 50 -2.61 -4.55 2.23
N PRO A 51 -1.31 -4.20 2.19
CA PRO A 51 -0.51 -4.30 0.97
C PRO A 51 -0.30 -5.77 0.59
N VAL A 52 -0.42 -6.08 -0.70
CA VAL A 52 -0.20 -7.41 -1.28
C VAL A 52 1.07 -7.43 -2.11
N LYS A 53 1.16 -6.56 -3.09
CA LYS A 53 2.32 -6.48 -3.99
C LYS A 53 2.43 -5.12 -4.64
N GLU A 54 3.68 -4.73 -4.89
CA GLU A 54 4.04 -3.58 -5.73
C GLU A 54 4.72 -4.10 -7.00
N VAL A 55 4.31 -3.57 -8.15
CA VAL A 55 4.83 -3.99 -9.47
C VAL A 55 5.35 -2.76 -10.22
N GLY A 56 6.62 -2.80 -10.64
CA GLY A 56 7.19 -1.81 -11.55
C GLY A 56 6.75 -2.08 -12.98
N MET A 57 6.21 -1.05 -13.65
CA MET A 57 5.82 -1.10 -15.05
C MET A 57 6.89 -0.44 -15.93
N TYR A 58 7.09 -0.97 -17.14
CA TYR A 58 8.05 -0.43 -18.11
C TYR A 58 7.48 0.77 -18.89
N GLY A 59 6.83 1.69 -18.20
CA GLY A 59 6.25 2.90 -18.76
C GLY A 59 5.22 3.52 -17.82
N LYS A 60 4.93 4.81 -18.05
CA LYS A 60 3.88 5.52 -17.32
C LYS A 60 2.52 4.89 -17.62
N ILE A 61 1.77 4.51 -16.60
CA ILE A 61 0.41 3.99 -16.72
C ILE A 61 -0.52 5.13 -17.17
N ALA A 62 -1.18 4.95 -18.31
CA ALA A 62 -2.15 5.90 -18.85
C ALA A 62 -3.59 5.43 -18.68
N VAL A 63 -3.83 4.12 -18.78
CA VAL A 63 -5.14 3.48 -18.55
C VAL A 63 -4.94 2.28 -17.67
N MET A 64 -5.85 2.11 -16.72
CA MET A 64 -5.90 0.96 -15.81
C MET A 64 -7.36 0.61 -15.55
N GLU A 65 -7.79 -0.58 -15.97
CA GLU A 65 -9.17 -1.04 -15.84
C GLU A 65 -9.24 -2.53 -15.47
N LEU A 66 -10.12 -2.86 -14.52
CA LEU A 66 -10.45 -4.24 -14.17
C LEU A 66 -11.64 -4.73 -15.02
N PHE A 67 -11.59 -5.97 -15.45
CA PHE A 67 -12.68 -6.61 -16.17
C PHE A 67 -12.70 -8.10 -15.90
N ARG A 68 -13.89 -8.71 -16.01
CA ARG A 68 -14.08 -10.15 -15.79
C ARG A 68 -14.71 -10.80 -17.01
N PRO A 69 -13.92 -11.46 -17.85
CA PRO A 69 -14.46 -12.27 -18.96
C PRO A 69 -15.33 -13.41 -18.46
N LYS A 70 -16.32 -13.82 -19.27
CA LYS A 70 -17.19 -14.97 -18.94
C LYS A 70 -16.35 -16.24 -18.68
N GLY A 71 -16.56 -16.88 -17.52
CA GLY A 71 -15.87 -18.08 -17.08
C GLY A 71 -14.58 -17.86 -16.29
N GLU A 72 -14.18 -16.62 -16.05
CA GLU A 72 -13.14 -16.30 -15.08
C GLU A 72 -13.75 -16.16 -13.67
N SER A 73 -13.04 -16.70 -12.67
CA SER A 73 -13.46 -16.60 -11.26
C SER A 73 -13.14 -15.27 -10.62
N LYS A 74 -12.16 -14.54 -11.17
CA LYS A 74 -11.65 -13.27 -10.68
C LYS A 74 -11.36 -12.31 -11.84
N ASP A 75 -11.12 -11.05 -11.48
CA ASP A 75 -10.87 -10.00 -12.46
C ASP A 75 -9.47 -10.13 -13.08
N LEU A 76 -9.37 -9.67 -14.31
CA LEU A 76 -8.13 -9.39 -15.01
C LEU A 76 -7.91 -7.88 -15.05
N LEU A 77 -6.65 -7.48 -15.14
CA LEU A 77 -6.25 -6.09 -15.21
C LEU A 77 -5.74 -5.72 -16.58
N PHE A 78 -6.40 -4.77 -17.23
CA PHE A 78 -5.90 -4.13 -18.44
C PHE A 78 -5.08 -2.89 -18.09
N ILE A 79 -3.88 -2.79 -18.64
CA ILE A 79 -3.01 -1.61 -18.55
C ILE A 79 -2.60 -1.16 -19.93
N LEU A 80 -2.67 0.16 -20.17
CA LEU A 80 -2.07 0.82 -21.30
C LEU A 80 -1.07 1.86 -20.78
N THR A 81 0.14 1.83 -21.31
CA THR A 81 1.17 2.82 -21.01
C THR A 81 1.09 4.03 -21.94
N ALA A 82 1.67 5.16 -21.53
CA ALA A 82 1.75 6.37 -22.33
C ALA A 82 2.56 6.19 -23.65
N LYS A 83 3.32 5.10 -23.78
CA LYS A 83 4.01 4.69 -25.02
C LYS A 83 3.23 3.65 -25.83
N TYR A 84 1.93 3.53 -25.56
CA TYR A 84 0.98 2.65 -26.24
C TYR A 84 1.27 1.15 -26.13
N ASN A 85 2.02 0.72 -25.11
CA ASN A 85 2.14 -0.69 -24.79
C ASN A 85 0.93 -1.10 -23.95
N ALA A 86 0.17 -2.07 -24.47
CA ALA A 86 -1.00 -2.63 -23.82
C ALA A 86 -0.68 -4.02 -23.26
N CYS A 87 -1.18 -4.35 -22.09
CA CYS A 87 -1.09 -5.69 -21.52
C CYS A 87 -2.32 -6.04 -20.67
N ILE A 88 -2.59 -7.34 -20.59
CA ILE A 88 -3.57 -7.91 -19.67
C ILE A 88 -2.81 -8.73 -18.64
N LEU A 89 -3.02 -8.39 -17.37
CA LEU A 89 -2.35 -9.00 -16.23
C LEU A 89 -3.31 -9.86 -15.42
N GLU A 90 -2.76 -10.93 -14.87
CA GLU A 90 -3.45 -11.86 -13.97
C GLU A 90 -2.62 -12.07 -12.70
N TYR A 91 -3.29 -12.08 -11.56
CA TYR A 91 -2.70 -12.45 -10.28
C TYR A 91 -2.65 -13.97 -10.14
N LYS A 92 -1.49 -14.51 -9.79
CA LYS A 92 -1.32 -15.93 -9.42
C LYS A 92 -0.57 -16.04 -8.11
N GLN A 93 -1.05 -16.95 -7.29
CA GLN A 93 -0.39 -17.31 -6.03
C GLN A 93 -0.07 -18.82 -6.05
N SER A 94 1.18 -19.16 -5.76
CA SER A 94 1.66 -20.54 -5.63
C SER A 94 2.37 -20.67 -4.28
N GLY A 95 1.64 -21.17 -3.27
CA GLY A 95 2.13 -21.16 -1.89
C GLY A 95 2.32 -19.74 -1.37
N GLU A 96 3.53 -19.41 -0.94
CA GLU A 96 3.89 -18.06 -0.48
C GLU A 96 4.32 -17.12 -1.60
N SER A 97 4.59 -17.64 -2.80
CA SER A 97 5.00 -16.82 -3.95
C SER A 97 3.80 -16.19 -4.63
N ILE A 98 3.88 -14.87 -4.81
CA ILE A 98 2.88 -14.05 -5.50
C ILE A 98 3.48 -13.57 -6.83
N ASP A 99 2.82 -13.91 -7.93
CA ASP A 99 3.23 -13.52 -9.28
C ASP A 99 2.13 -12.77 -10.01
N ILE A 100 2.52 -11.73 -10.75
CA ILE A 100 1.66 -11.04 -11.70
C ILE A 100 2.07 -11.48 -13.11
N ILE A 101 1.20 -12.23 -13.73
CA ILE A 101 1.47 -12.87 -15.03
C ILE A 101 0.87 -12.03 -16.14
N THR A 102 1.63 -11.82 -17.21
CA THR A 102 1.12 -11.21 -18.44
C THR A 102 0.42 -12.27 -19.29
N ARG A 103 -0.91 -12.20 -19.40
CA ARG A 103 -1.71 -13.08 -20.26
C ARG A 103 -1.59 -12.74 -21.74
N ALA A 104 -1.65 -11.45 -22.04
CA ALA A 104 -1.56 -10.94 -23.39
C ALA A 104 -0.87 -9.58 -23.39
N HIS A 105 -0.19 -9.25 -24.47
CA HIS A 105 0.45 -7.96 -24.64
C HIS A 105 0.50 -7.55 -26.13
N GLY A 106 0.72 -6.28 -26.37
CA GLY A 106 0.92 -5.73 -27.71
C GLY A 106 1.21 -4.24 -27.67
N ASN A 107 1.80 -3.72 -28.73
CA ASN A 107 1.94 -2.29 -28.93
C ASN A 107 0.85 -1.83 -29.90
N VAL A 108 0.08 -0.81 -29.49
CA VAL A 108 -1.07 -0.30 -30.25
C VAL A 108 -0.81 1.05 -30.90
N GLN A 109 0.45 1.44 -31.00
CA GLN A 109 0.87 2.66 -31.67
C GLN A 109 0.67 2.56 -33.19
N ASP A 110 0.11 3.59 -33.79
CA ASP A 110 0.05 3.74 -35.25
C ASP A 110 1.27 4.49 -35.77
N ARG A 111 1.69 4.13 -36.97
CA ARG A 111 2.84 4.81 -37.64
C ARG A 111 2.53 6.27 -37.99
N ILE A 112 1.28 6.55 -38.28
CA ILE A 112 0.78 7.88 -38.66
C ILE A 112 -0.49 8.12 -37.83
N GLY A 113 -0.47 9.15 -37.00
CA GLY A 113 -1.63 9.54 -36.19
C GLY A 113 -1.34 10.84 -35.47
N ARG A 114 -2.35 11.70 -35.35
CA ARG A 114 -2.28 12.90 -34.53
C ARG A 114 -2.75 12.55 -33.13
N PRO A 115 -1.87 12.56 -32.12
CA PRO A 115 -2.29 12.31 -30.75
C PRO A 115 -3.43 13.23 -30.34
N SER A 116 -4.40 12.69 -29.66
CA SER A 116 -5.58 13.45 -29.26
C SER A 116 -5.25 14.47 -28.18
N GLU A 117 -5.72 15.71 -28.35
CA GLU A 117 -5.52 16.80 -27.39
C GLU A 117 -6.17 16.55 -26.04
N THR A 118 -7.26 15.77 -26.00
CA THR A 118 -7.96 15.40 -24.77
C THR A 118 -7.37 14.17 -24.05
N GLY A 119 -6.18 13.73 -24.48
CA GLY A 119 -5.42 12.64 -23.85
C GLY A 119 -5.85 11.24 -24.29
N ILE A 120 -5.31 10.23 -23.65
CA ILE A 120 -5.60 8.82 -23.91
C ILE A 120 -6.85 8.42 -23.12
N ILE A 121 -7.83 7.82 -23.82
CA ILE A 121 -8.99 7.21 -23.18
C ILE A 121 -9.01 5.74 -23.53
N GLY A 122 -9.15 4.89 -22.50
CA GLY A 122 -9.36 3.45 -22.65
C GLY A 122 -10.62 3.04 -21.91
N ILE A 123 -11.44 2.24 -22.58
CA ILE A 123 -12.70 1.73 -22.06
C ILE A 123 -12.86 0.24 -22.39
N ILE A 124 -13.60 -0.47 -21.57
CA ILE A 124 -13.87 -1.89 -21.77
C ILE A 124 -15.38 -2.09 -21.89
N ASP A 125 -15.81 -2.85 -22.90
CA ASP A 125 -17.19 -3.23 -23.08
C ASP A 125 -17.70 -3.99 -21.83
N PRO A 126 -18.88 -3.63 -21.26
CA PRO A 126 -19.41 -4.30 -20.07
C PRO A 126 -19.55 -5.82 -20.20
N GLU A 127 -19.81 -6.33 -21.42
CA GLU A 127 -19.87 -7.77 -21.73
C GLU A 127 -18.49 -8.37 -22.05
N CYS A 128 -17.41 -7.59 -21.89
CA CYS A 128 -16.02 -8.01 -22.15
C CYS A 128 -15.78 -8.55 -23.58
N ARG A 129 -16.46 -7.97 -24.60
CA ARG A 129 -16.29 -8.34 -26.01
C ARG A 129 -15.07 -7.69 -26.63
N MET A 130 -14.74 -6.46 -26.18
CA MET A 130 -13.62 -5.66 -26.72
C MET A 130 -13.14 -4.61 -25.73
N ILE A 131 -11.93 -4.13 -25.99
CA ILE A 131 -11.37 -2.89 -25.41
C ILE A 131 -11.42 -1.82 -26.51
N GLY A 132 -11.91 -0.64 -26.15
CA GLY A 132 -11.92 0.54 -27.02
C GLY A 132 -10.89 1.56 -26.57
N LEU A 133 -10.11 2.09 -27.49
CA LEU A 133 -9.08 3.09 -27.20
C LEU A 133 -9.26 4.30 -28.12
N ARG A 134 -9.29 5.48 -27.53
CA ARG A 134 -9.17 6.73 -28.26
C ARG A 134 -7.78 7.32 -28.02
N LEU A 135 -6.87 7.12 -28.97
CA LEU A 135 -5.47 7.52 -28.91
C LEU A 135 -5.19 8.70 -29.86
N TYR A 136 -5.83 8.70 -31.00
CA TYR A 136 -5.61 9.66 -32.10
C TYR A 136 -6.93 10.30 -32.53
N ASP A 137 -6.87 11.53 -33.00
CA ASP A 137 -8.03 12.21 -33.57
C ASP A 137 -8.52 11.49 -34.83
N GLY A 138 -9.85 11.32 -34.94
CA GLY A 138 -10.49 10.67 -36.06
C GLY A 138 -10.37 9.15 -36.12
N LEU A 139 -9.83 8.49 -35.07
CA LEU A 139 -9.68 7.06 -35.00
C LEU A 139 -10.19 6.53 -33.66
N PHE A 140 -10.92 5.43 -33.71
CA PHE A 140 -11.26 4.62 -32.54
C PHE A 140 -10.63 3.24 -32.71
N LYS A 141 -9.72 2.92 -31.82
CA LYS A 141 -8.99 1.65 -31.86
C LYS A 141 -9.71 0.59 -31.06
N VAL A 142 -9.87 -0.58 -31.64
CA VAL A 142 -10.57 -1.72 -31.03
C VAL A 142 -9.62 -2.89 -30.88
N ILE A 143 -9.60 -3.46 -29.70
CA ILE A 143 -8.92 -4.72 -29.37
C ILE A 143 -9.99 -5.74 -29.03
N PRO A 144 -10.27 -6.72 -29.90
CA PRO A 144 -11.17 -7.82 -29.56
C PRO A 144 -10.62 -8.65 -28.41
N LEU A 145 -11.44 -8.98 -27.43
CA LEU A 145 -11.08 -9.85 -26.32
C LEU A 145 -11.41 -11.29 -26.70
N ASP A 146 -10.39 -12.01 -27.18
CA ASP A 146 -10.47 -13.43 -27.46
C ASP A 146 -9.60 -14.20 -26.43
N ARG A 147 -10.15 -15.30 -25.87
CA ARG A 147 -9.52 -16.03 -24.76
C ARG A 147 -8.18 -16.67 -25.11
N ASP A 148 -8.00 -17.03 -26.38
CA ASP A 148 -6.84 -17.82 -26.84
C ASP A 148 -5.68 -16.95 -27.36
N ASN A 149 -5.87 -15.66 -27.45
CA ASN A 149 -4.92 -14.76 -28.08
C ASN A 149 -3.96 -14.16 -27.06
N LYS A 150 -2.68 -14.57 -27.09
CA LYS A 150 -1.61 -13.99 -26.27
C LYS A 150 -1.12 -12.64 -26.82
N GLU A 151 -1.45 -12.30 -28.04
CA GLU A 151 -1.08 -11.05 -28.69
C GLU A 151 -2.33 -10.16 -28.84
N LEU A 152 -2.25 -8.95 -28.31
CA LEU A 152 -3.33 -7.96 -28.44
C LEU A 152 -3.26 -7.31 -29.82
N LYS A 153 -4.07 -7.83 -30.75
CA LYS A 153 -4.20 -7.27 -32.11
C LYS A 153 -5.31 -6.25 -32.17
N ALA A 154 -4.93 -5.02 -32.48
CA ALA A 154 -5.86 -3.90 -32.62
C ALA A 154 -6.14 -3.56 -34.08
N PHE A 155 -7.33 -3.05 -34.35
CA PHE A 155 -7.67 -2.39 -35.59
C PHE A 155 -8.32 -1.04 -35.34
N ASN A 156 -8.26 -0.14 -36.36
CA ASN A 156 -8.86 1.17 -36.25
C ASN A 156 -10.20 1.22 -37.00
N ILE A 157 -11.15 1.92 -36.40
CA ILE A 157 -12.39 2.34 -37.03
C ILE A 157 -12.30 3.87 -37.21
N ARG A 158 -12.63 4.36 -38.40
CA ARG A 158 -12.68 5.79 -38.64
C ARG A 158 -13.82 6.45 -37.86
N LEU A 159 -13.49 7.52 -37.15
CA LEU A 159 -14.44 8.35 -36.41
C LEU A 159 -14.49 9.72 -37.11
N GLU A 160 -15.67 10.10 -37.54
CA GLU A 160 -15.86 11.37 -38.27
C GLU A 160 -15.74 12.58 -37.33
N GLU A 161 -16.13 12.40 -36.09
CA GLU A 161 -16.01 13.39 -35.01
C GLU A 161 -14.56 13.48 -34.54
N LEU A 162 -13.85 14.52 -34.94
CA LEU A 162 -12.40 14.66 -34.72
C LEU A 162 -12.06 15.02 -33.29
N HIS A 163 -12.90 15.80 -32.60
CA HIS A 163 -12.62 16.31 -31.26
C HIS A 163 -13.54 15.66 -30.24
N VAL A 164 -13.22 14.42 -29.87
CA VAL A 164 -13.95 13.66 -28.83
C VAL A 164 -13.45 14.10 -27.46
N ILE A 165 -14.37 14.50 -26.58
CA ILE A 165 -14.09 14.95 -25.22
C ILE A 165 -14.01 13.73 -24.28
N ASP A 166 -15.03 12.88 -24.28
CA ASP A 166 -15.09 11.65 -23.47
C ASP A 166 -15.92 10.59 -24.18
N VAL A 167 -15.63 9.31 -23.88
CA VAL A 167 -16.32 8.16 -24.46
C VAL A 167 -16.46 7.04 -23.44
N LYS A 168 -17.63 6.36 -23.45
CA LYS A 168 -17.91 5.18 -22.62
C LYS A 168 -18.69 4.14 -23.41
N PHE A 169 -18.58 2.86 -23.05
CA PHE A 169 -19.51 1.83 -23.48
C PHE A 169 -20.78 1.86 -22.66
N LEU A 170 -21.92 1.77 -23.34
CA LEU A 170 -23.24 1.65 -22.69
C LEU A 170 -23.50 0.22 -22.18
N TYR A 171 -24.29 0.13 -21.12
CA TYR A 171 -24.77 -1.14 -20.57
C TYR A 171 -26.03 -1.62 -21.29
N GLY A 172 -26.29 -2.94 -21.23
CA GLY A 172 -27.54 -3.54 -21.70
C GLY A 172 -27.74 -3.54 -23.21
N CYS A 173 -26.72 -3.23 -24.01
CA CYS A 173 -26.82 -3.20 -25.46
C CYS A 173 -26.47 -4.57 -26.08
N GLN A 174 -27.27 -5.03 -27.06
CA GLN A 174 -27.00 -6.29 -27.77
C GLN A 174 -25.68 -6.25 -28.54
N ALA A 175 -25.42 -5.18 -29.26
CA ALA A 175 -24.13 -4.87 -29.86
C ALA A 175 -23.31 -3.94 -28.96
N PRO A 176 -21.97 -4.03 -28.94
CA PRO A 176 -21.14 -3.07 -28.22
C PRO A 176 -21.44 -1.67 -28.72
N THR A 177 -21.88 -0.79 -27.83
CA THR A 177 -22.33 0.56 -28.17
C THR A 177 -21.56 1.57 -27.37
N ILE A 178 -20.92 2.53 -28.06
CA ILE A 178 -20.26 3.66 -27.45
C ILE A 178 -21.19 4.87 -27.40
N CYS A 179 -21.10 5.59 -26.28
CA CYS A 179 -21.68 6.93 -26.12
C CYS A 179 -20.54 7.91 -25.90
N PHE A 180 -20.49 9.00 -26.62
CA PHE A 180 -19.42 9.96 -26.54
C PHE A 180 -19.91 11.40 -26.69
N VAL A 181 -19.18 12.31 -26.06
CA VAL A 181 -19.33 13.74 -26.21
C VAL A 181 -18.21 14.23 -27.13
N TYR A 182 -18.56 15.03 -28.12
CA TYR A 182 -17.61 15.64 -29.05
C TYR A 182 -17.94 17.11 -29.30
N GLN A 183 -16.98 17.83 -29.77
CA GLN A 183 -17.11 19.25 -30.13
C GLN A 183 -16.93 19.45 -31.61
N ASP A 184 -17.81 20.26 -32.19
CA ASP A 184 -17.73 20.79 -33.54
C ASP A 184 -17.93 22.32 -33.56
N PRO A 185 -17.95 23.00 -34.72
CA PRO A 185 -18.19 24.44 -34.76
C PRO A 185 -19.55 24.88 -34.22
N GLN A 186 -20.53 23.99 -34.12
CA GLN A 186 -21.86 24.27 -33.60
C GLN A 186 -21.95 24.13 -32.09
N GLY A 187 -20.97 23.50 -31.44
CA GLY A 187 -20.93 23.29 -30.02
C GLY A 187 -20.58 21.85 -29.62
N ARG A 188 -21.00 21.44 -28.42
CA ARG A 188 -20.81 20.08 -27.96
C ARG A 188 -22.07 19.25 -28.09
N HIS A 189 -21.88 18.00 -28.46
CA HIS A 189 -22.97 17.07 -28.78
C HIS A 189 -22.68 15.72 -28.14
N VAL A 190 -23.74 15.00 -27.75
CA VAL A 190 -23.69 13.59 -27.40
C VAL A 190 -24.21 12.74 -28.55
N LYS A 191 -23.55 11.62 -28.81
CA LYS A 191 -23.88 10.69 -29.89
C LYS A 191 -23.53 9.26 -29.50
N THR A 192 -24.18 8.31 -30.16
CA THR A 192 -23.91 6.87 -29.98
C THR A 192 -23.60 6.21 -31.32
N TYR A 193 -22.71 5.21 -31.25
CA TYR A 193 -22.41 4.29 -32.35
C TYR A 193 -22.39 2.86 -31.85
N GLU A 194 -22.91 1.93 -32.63
CA GLU A 194 -22.68 0.51 -32.44
C GLU A 194 -21.37 0.10 -33.13
N VAL A 195 -20.58 -0.73 -32.46
CA VAL A 195 -19.29 -1.22 -32.98
C VAL A 195 -19.48 -2.61 -33.57
N SER A 196 -19.28 -2.75 -34.89
CA SER A 196 -19.26 -4.06 -35.55
C SER A 196 -17.85 -4.63 -35.57
N LEU A 197 -17.60 -5.73 -34.81
CA LEU A 197 -16.33 -6.45 -34.87
C LEU A 197 -16.11 -7.16 -36.20
N ARG A 198 -17.20 -7.61 -36.83
CA ARG A 198 -17.14 -8.36 -38.09
C ARG A 198 -16.79 -7.44 -39.27
N GLU A 199 -17.48 -6.31 -39.37
CA GLU A 199 -17.32 -5.36 -40.46
C GLU A 199 -16.18 -4.37 -40.21
N LYS A 200 -15.77 -4.23 -38.95
CA LYS A 200 -14.77 -3.25 -38.48
C LYS A 200 -15.17 -1.81 -38.78
N GLU A 201 -16.43 -1.53 -38.58
CA GLU A 201 -17.05 -0.23 -38.83
C GLU A 201 -18.01 0.15 -37.73
N PHE A 202 -18.40 1.42 -37.69
CA PHE A 202 -19.48 1.90 -36.86
C PHE A 202 -20.83 1.78 -37.59
N ASN A 203 -21.79 1.20 -36.89
CA ASN A 203 -23.20 1.28 -37.27
C ASN A 203 -23.87 2.43 -36.55
N LYS A 204 -25.04 2.84 -37.05
CA LYS A 204 -25.85 3.87 -36.40
C LYS A 204 -26.23 3.40 -35.00
N GLY A 205 -25.96 4.26 -34.01
CA GLY A 205 -26.31 3.99 -32.63
C GLY A 205 -27.82 4.13 -32.34
N PRO A 206 -28.26 3.65 -31.19
CA PRO A 206 -29.67 3.64 -30.82
C PRO A 206 -30.27 5.04 -30.59
N TRP A 207 -29.43 6.05 -30.29
CA TRP A 207 -29.90 7.39 -29.97
C TRP A 207 -29.59 8.38 -31.10
N LYS A 208 -30.45 9.37 -31.22
CA LYS A 208 -30.20 10.54 -32.05
C LYS A 208 -29.13 11.40 -31.38
N GLN A 209 -28.42 12.17 -32.22
CA GLN A 209 -27.52 13.20 -31.72
C GLN A 209 -28.32 14.28 -30.97
N GLU A 210 -27.84 14.68 -29.82
CA GLU A 210 -28.39 15.76 -29.02
C GLU A 210 -27.32 16.78 -28.65
N ASN A 211 -27.73 18.03 -28.48
CA ASN A 211 -26.87 19.09 -28.01
C ASN A 211 -26.69 18.99 -26.50
N VAL A 212 -25.50 19.23 -26.03
CA VAL A 212 -25.18 19.29 -24.61
C VAL A 212 -24.54 20.64 -24.27
N GLU A 213 -24.35 20.90 -22.99
CA GLU A 213 -23.69 22.11 -22.51
C GLU A 213 -22.32 22.30 -23.19
N ALA A 214 -21.94 23.56 -23.47
CA ALA A 214 -20.67 23.88 -24.09
C ALA A 214 -19.44 23.42 -23.29
N GLU A 215 -19.57 23.28 -21.98
CA GLU A 215 -18.53 22.79 -21.07
C GLU A 215 -18.76 21.35 -20.60
N ALA A 216 -19.58 20.58 -21.31
CA ALA A 216 -19.75 19.15 -21.02
C ALA A 216 -18.41 18.41 -21.18
N SER A 217 -17.96 17.73 -20.12
CA SER A 217 -16.61 17.19 -20.03
C SER A 217 -16.54 15.69 -19.73
N MET A 218 -17.64 15.07 -19.32
CA MET A 218 -17.61 13.72 -18.77
C MET A 218 -18.86 12.93 -19.12
N VAL A 219 -18.67 11.67 -19.47
CA VAL A 219 -19.73 10.70 -19.74
C VAL A 219 -19.69 9.61 -18.66
N ILE A 220 -20.83 9.34 -18.03
CA ILE A 220 -21.00 8.23 -17.09
C ILE A 220 -22.01 7.26 -17.67
N ALA A 221 -21.59 6.06 -18.05
CA ALA A 221 -22.53 5.02 -18.46
C ALA A 221 -23.27 4.45 -17.25
N VAL A 222 -24.57 4.40 -17.32
CA VAL A 222 -25.44 3.96 -16.22
C VAL A 222 -25.85 2.50 -16.45
N PRO A 223 -25.62 1.59 -15.48
CA PRO A 223 -26.03 0.20 -15.60
C PRO A 223 -27.55 0.03 -15.51
N GLU A 224 -28.04 -1.15 -15.84
CA GLU A 224 -29.43 -1.52 -15.58
C GLU A 224 -29.73 -1.51 -14.07
N PRO A 225 -30.95 -1.17 -13.65
CA PRO A 225 -32.17 -1.08 -14.47
C PRO A 225 -32.37 0.25 -15.22
N PHE A 226 -31.61 1.30 -14.91
CA PHE A 226 -31.81 2.61 -15.55
C PHE A 226 -31.35 2.64 -17.01
N GLY A 227 -30.11 2.15 -17.24
CA GLY A 227 -29.45 2.28 -18.54
C GLY A 227 -29.11 3.72 -18.91
N GLY A 228 -28.65 3.90 -20.14
CA GLY A 228 -28.35 5.23 -20.66
C GLY A 228 -27.04 5.82 -20.16
N ALA A 229 -26.90 7.13 -20.23
CA ALA A 229 -25.71 7.86 -19.83
C ALA A 229 -26.04 9.19 -19.15
N ILE A 230 -25.13 9.59 -18.25
CA ILE A 230 -25.13 10.90 -17.60
C ILE A 230 -24.00 11.72 -18.21
N ILE A 231 -24.30 12.96 -18.57
CA ILE A 231 -23.31 13.93 -19.06
C ILE A 231 -23.12 14.99 -17.99
N ILE A 232 -21.87 15.15 -17.57
CA ILE A 232 -21.46 16.15 -16.57
C ILE A 232 -20.90 17.36 -17.29
N GLY A 233 -21.49 18.52 -17.03
CA GLY A 233 -20.99 19.81 -17.48
C GLY A 233 -20.57 20.71 -16.32
N GLN A 234 -20.21 21.95 -16.62
CA GLN A 234 -19.84 22.95 -15.61
C GLN A 234 -21.06 23.45 -14.81
N GLU A 235 -22.19 23.58 -15.48
CA GLU A 235 -23.40 24.17 -14.90
C GLU A 235 -24.56 23.18 -14.76
N SER A 236 -24.51 22.06 -15.48
CA SER A 236 -25.62 21.11 -15.56
C SER A 236 -25.14 19.66 -15.55
N ILE A 237 -26.04 18.80 -15.12
CA ILE A 237 -25.95 17.35 -15.22
C ILE A 237 -27.17 16.86 -15.98
N THR A 238 -26.94 16.14 -17.08
CA THR A 238 -28.01 15.65 -17.94
C THR A 238 -27.99 14.14 -18.05
N TYR A 239 -29.15 13.53 -18.12
CA TYR A 239 -29.33 12.10 -18.35
C TYR A 239 -30.00 11.88 -19.71
N HIS A 240 -29.44 10.95 -20.47
CA HIS A 240 -29.87 10.58 -21.79
C HIS A 240 -30.09 9.07 -21.89
N ASN A 241 -31.26 8.66 -22.35
CA ASN A 241 -31.55 7.25 -22.65
C ASN A 241 -32.60 7.16 -23.78
N GLY A 242 -32.12 7.34 -25.01
CA GLY A 242 -33.01 7.40 -26.19
C GLY A 242 -33.95 8.59 -26.15
N ASP A 243 -35.24 8.33 -25.99
CA ASP A 243 -36.26 9.39 -25.93
C ASP A 243 -36.37 10.04 -24.53
N LYS A 244 -35.75 9.45 -23.50
CA LYS A 244 -35.77 9.99 -22.15
C LYS A 244 -34.64 10.96 -21.92
N TYR A 245 -34.97 12.14 -21.47
CA TYR A 245 -34.04 13.22 -21.14
C TYR A 245 -34.43 13.86 -19.81
N LEU A 246 -33.47 14.02 -18.94
CA LEU A 246 -33.59 14.78 -17.69
C LEU A 246 -32.40 15.71 -17.55
N ALA A 247 -32.60 16.89 -16.98
CA ALA A 247 -31.53 17.84 -16.72
C ALA A 247 -31.73 18.52 -15.38
N ILE A 248 -30.64 18.67 -14.64
CA ILE A 248 -30.56 19.48 -13.43
C ILE A 248 -29.41 20.48 -13.54
N ALA A 249 -29.56 21.63 -12.91
CA ALA A 249 -28.55 22.68 -12.86
C ALA A 249 -28.39 23.23 -11.44
N PRO A 250 -27.94 22.39 -10.49
CA PRO A 250 -27.82 22.78 -9.09
C PRO A 250 -26.73 23.85 -8.93
N PRO A 251 -27.01 24.97 -8.22
CA PRO A 251 -26.04 26.04 -8.05
C PRO A 251 -24.71 25.58 -7.42
N ILE A 252 -24.77 24.54 -6.63
CA ILE A 252 -23.63 24.01 -5.88
C ILE A 252 -22.48 23.49 -6.77
N ILE A 253 -22.77 22.98 -7.98
CA ILE A 253 -21.76 22.48 -8.91
C ILE A 253 -21.13 23.58 -9.77
N LYS A 254 -21.72 24.78 -9.81
CA LYS A 254 -21.25 25.88 -10.69
C LYS A 254 -19.95 26.53 -10.21
N GLN A 255 -19.59 26.33 -8.95
CA GLN A 255 -18.46 27.01 -8.32
C GLN A 255 -17.10 26.45 -8.77
N SER A 256 -17.03 25.16 -9.10
CA SER A 256 -15.80 24.48 -9.50
C SER A 256 -16.10 23.31 -10.42
N THR A 257 -15.12 22.94 -11.25
CA THR A 257 -15.28 21.88 -12.26
C THR A 257 -15.20 20.50 -11.63
N ILE A 258 -16.19 19.65 -11.93
CA ILE A 258 -16.16 18.22 -11.56
C ILE A 258 -15.15 17.53 -12.49
N VAL A 259 -14.20 16.81 -11.92
CA VAL A 259 -13.05 16.19 -12.63
C VAL A 259 -12.97 14.68 -12.51
N CYS A 260 -13.68 14.08 -11.56
CA CYS A 260 -13.71 12.62 -11.38
C CYS A 260 -15.04 12.15 -10.84
N HIS A 261 -15.31 10.89 -11.06
CA HIS A 261 -16.50 10.22 -10.58
C HIS A 261 -16.22 8.77 -10.23
N ASN A 262 -17.08 8.17 -9.42
CA ASN A 262 -17.10 6.74 -9.16
C ASN A 262 -18.51 6.26 -8.83
N ARG A 263 -18.84 5.05 -9.27
CA ARG A 263 -20.14 4.42 -8.97
C ARG A 263 -20.09 3.81 -7.57
N VAL A 264 -21.10 4.10 -6.76
CA VAL A 264 -21.25 3.54 -5.41
C VAL A 264 -22.01 2.21 -5.46
N ASP A 265 -23.18 2.21 -6.05
CA ASP A 265 -24.04 1.03 -6.12
C ASP A 265 -23.89 0.28 -7.45
N PRO A 266 -23.88 -1.05 -7.46
CA PRO A 266 -23.83 -1.83 -8.69
C PRO A 266 -24.96 -1.54 -9.68
N ASN A 267 -26.14 -1.16 -9.18
CA ASN A 267 -27.31 -0.79 -9.99
C ASN A 267 -27.30 0.66 -10.50
N GLY A 268 -26.25 1.44 -10.19
CA GLY A 268 -26.12 2.81 -10.66
C GLY A 268 -27.04 3.83 -9.98
N SER A 269 -27.52 3.55 -8.77
CA SER A 269 -28.39 4.49 -8.03
C SER A 269 -27.64 5.69 -7.48
N ARG A 270 -26.35 5.54 -7.16
CA ARG A 270 -25.53 6.58 -6.54
C ARG A 270 -24.16 6.65 -7.18
N TYR A 271 -23.67 7.88 -7.37
CA TYR A 271 -22.32 8.18 -7.85
C TYR A 271 -21.65 9.21 -6.94
N LEU A 272 -20.36 9.05 -6.72
CA LEU A 272 -19.49 10.07 -6.14
C LEU A 272 -18.95 10.96 -7.25
N LEU A 273 -18.92 12.27 -7.00
CA LEU A 273 -18.32 13.25 -7.87
C LEU A 273 -17.30 14.08 -7.08
N GLY A 274 -16.11 14.30 -7.63
CA GLY A 274 -15.09 15.14 -7.05
C GLY A 274 -14.78 16.34 -7.95
N ASP A 275 -14.58 17.50 -7.35
CA ASP A 275 -14.26 18.73 -8.09
C ASP A 275 -12.80 19.21 -7.86
N MET A 276 -12.41 20.26 -8.58
CA MET A 276 -11.08 20.86 -8.52
C MET A 276 -10.77 21.58 -7.20
N GLU A 277 -11.75 21.81 -6.36
CA GLU A 277 -11.57 22.38 -5.01
C GLU A 277 -11.53 21.32 -3.91
N GLY A 278 -11.69 20.04 -4.28
CA GLY A 278 -11.70 18.92 -3.34
C GLY A 278 -13.05 18.70 -2.66
N ARG A 279 -14.14 19.28 -3.20
CA ARG A 279 -15.48 18.99 -2.71
C ARG A 279 -15.94 17.64 -3.24
N LEU A 280 -16.54 16.85 -2.36
CA LEU A 280 -17.11 15.54 -2.67
C LEU A 280 -18.62 15.62 -2.66
N PHE A 281 -19.23 15.21 -3.77
CA PHE A 281 -20.69 15.21 -3.95
C PHE A 281 -21.22 13.79 -4.13
N MET A 282 -22.47 13.58 -3.75
CA MET A 282 -23.26 12.40 -4.10
C MET A 282 -24.28 12.79 -5.17
N LEU A 283 -24.23 12.11 -6.31
CA LEU A 283 -25.27 12.16 -7.32
C LEU A 283 -26.23 10.99 -7.10
N LEU A 284 -27.48 11.27 -6.87
CA LEU A 284 -28.56 10.32 -6.60
C LEU A 284 -29.47 10.20 -7.82
N LEU A 285 -29.76 8.97 -8.21
CA LEU A 285 -30.73 8.64 -9.25
C LEU A 285 -32.00 8.12 -8.60
N GLU A 286 -33.05 8.92 -8.59
CA GLU A 286 -34.35 8.52 -8.03
C GLU A 286 -35.10 7.64 -9.01
N LYS A 287 -35.53 6.45 -8.55
CA LYS A 287 -36.29 5.50 -9.35
C LYS A 287 -37.78 5.76 -9.30
N GLU A 288 -38.46 5.42 -10.39
CA GLU A 288 -39.89 5.30 -10.49
C GLU A 288 -40.25 3.90 -11.01
N GLU A 289 -41.05 3.17 -10.25
CA GLU A 289 -41.55 1.87 -10.68
C GLU A 289 -42.90 2.06 -11.38
N GLN A 290 -42.99 1.63 -12.63
CA GLN A 290 -44.24 1.70 -13.40
C GLN A 290 -45.14 0.49 -13.10
N MET A 291 -46.43 0.59 -13.45
CA MET A 291 -47.41 -0.47 -13.20
C MET A 291 -47.06 -1.81 -13.89
N ASP A 292 -46.26 -1.78 -14.91
CA ASP A 292 -45.76 -2.97 -15.64
C ASP A 292 -44.51 -3.61 -15.03
N GLY A 293 -44.02 -3.05 -13.91
CA GLY A 293 -42.80 -3.51 -13.23
C GLY A 293 -41.49 -2.95 -13.83
N THR A 294 -41.58 -2.09 -14.83
CA THR A 294 -40.39 -1.43 -15.38
C THR A 294 -39.89 -0.34 -14.43
N VAL A 295 -38.57 -0.29 -14.21
CA VAL A 295 -37.93 0.75 -13.42
C VAL A 295 -37.36 1.82 -14.36
N THR A 296 -37.80 3.05 -14.14
CA THR A 296 -37.30 4.20 -14.90
C THR A 296 -36.71 5.25 -13.95
N LEU A 297 -35.87 6.12 -14.48
CA LEU A 297 -35.33 7.25 -13.73
C LEU A 297 -36.42 8.34 -13.61
N LYS A 298 -36.70 8.75 -12.38
CA LYS A 298 -37.66 9.83 -12.10
C LYS A 298 -36.98 11.19 -12.07
N ASP A 299 -35.90 11.31 -11.31
CA ASP A 299 -35.20 12.57 -11.11
C ASP A 299 -33.73 12.35 -10.74
N LEU A 300 -32.94 13.42 -10.84
CA LEU A 300 -31.53 13.50 -10.43
C LEU A 300 -31.41 14.48 -9.27
N ARG A 301 -30.56 14.14 -8.30
CA ARG A 301 -30.29 15.00 -7.16
C ARG A 301 -28.80 14.98 -6.82
N VAL A 302 -28.26 16.15 -6.46
CA VAL A 302 -26.86 16.30 -6.04
C VAL A 302 -26.82 16.83 -4.63
N GLU A 303 -26.02 16.19 -3.78
CA GLU A 303 -25.77 16.58 -2.40
C GLU A 303 -24.29 16.76 -2.16
N LEU A 304 -23.92 17.81 -1.41
CA LEU A 304 -22.55 17.99 -0.94
C LEU A 304 -22.31 17.11 0.28
N LEU A 305 -21.29 16.24 0.22
CA LEU A 305 -20.91 15.38 1.34
C LEU A 305 -19.88 16.02 2.25
N GLY A 306 -18.94 16.76 1.70
CA GLY A 306 -17.86 17.40 2.46
C GLY A 306 -16.65 17.69 1.57
N GLU A 307 -15.52 17.92 2.21
CA GLU A 307 -14.25 18.19 1.55
C GLU A 307 -13.25 17.06 1.74
N THR A 308 -12.47 16.81 0.69
CA THR A 308 -11.35 15.88 0.65
C THR A 308 -10.14 16.56 0.02
N SER A 309 -9.05 15.83 -0.12
CA SER A 309 -7.98 16.24 -1.04
C SER A 309 -8.52 16.35 -2.46
N ILE A 310 -7.91 17.19 -3.29
CA ILE A 310 -8.29 17.32 -4.72
C ILE A 310 -8.10 15.96 -5.39
N ALA A 311 -9.20 15.33 -5.79
CA ALA A 311 -9.18 13.98 -6.33
C ALA A 311 -8.80 13.95 -7.81
N GLU A 312 -7.85 13.11 -8.17
CA GLU A 312 -7.62 12.66 -9.56
C GLU A 312 -8.54 11.47 -9.89
N CYS A 313 -8.73 10.59 -8.92
CA CYS A 313 -9.63 9.46 -9.02
C CYS A 313 -10.32 9.19 -7.67
N LEU A 314 -11.50 8.59 -7.75
CA LEU A 314 -12.30 8.17 -6.60
C LEU A 314 -12.58 6.67 -6.74
N THR A 315 -12.62 5.96 -5.63
CA THR A 315 -13.02 4.55 -5.62
C THR A 315 -13.80 4.25 -4.34
N TYR A 316 -15.08 3.93 -4.49
CA TYR A 316 -15.87 3.41 -3.39
C TYR A 316 -15.46 1.96 -3.11
N LEU A 317 -15.10 1.66 -1.88
CA LEU A 317 -14.66 0.32 -1.47
C LEU A 317 -15.82 -0.49 -0.92
N ASP A 318 -16.12 -0.29 0.36
CA ASP A 318 -17.21 -0.96 1.05
C ASP A 318 -17.60 -0.17 2.31
N ASN A 319 -18.81 -0.40 2.85
CA ASN A 319 -19.25 0.18 4.12
C ASN A 319 -19.06 1.70 4.26
N GLY A 320 -19.25 2.46 3.19
CA GLY A 320 -19.07 3.90 3.18
C GLY A 320 -17.62 4.37 3.16
N VAL A 321 -16.67 3.48 2.91
CA VAL A 321 -15.24 3.83 2.79
C VAL A 321 -14.91 4.14 1.34
N VAL A 322 -14.24 5.27 1.12
CA VAL A 322 -13.83 5.76 -0.21
C VAL A 322 -12.33 6.03 -0.21
N PHE A 323 -11.65 5.53 -1.23
CA PHE A 323 -10.28 5.94 -1.53
C PHE A 323 -10.31 7.16 -2.45
N VAL A 324 -9.64 8.22 -2.01
CA VAL A 324 -9.46 9.47 -2.74
C VAL A 324 -8.00 9.53 -3.21
N GLY A 325 -7.78 9.19 -4.47
CA GLY A 325 -6.46 9.25 -5.08
C GLY A 325 -6.17 10.68 -5.54
N SER A 326 -5.10 11.28 -5.04
CA SER A 326 -4.72 12.65 -5.36
C SER A 326 -3.37 12.70 -6.08
N ARG A 327 -3.30 13.57 -7.06
CA ARG A 327 -2.06 13.93 -7.76
C ARG A 327 -1.49 15.26 -7.27
N LEU A 328 -2.35 16.12 -6.74
CA LEU A 328 -2.00 17.49 -6.33
C LEU A 328 -1.76 17.63 -4.82
N GLY A 329 -2.20 16.65 -4.04
CA GLY A 329 -2.05 16.60 -2.58
C GLY A 329 -1.98 15.17 -2.08
N ASP A 330 -2.09 14.98 -0.77
CA ASP A 330 -2.06 13.67 -0.14
C ASP A 330 -3.32 12.87 -0.50
N SER A 331 -3.16 11.60 -0.84
CA SER A 331 -4.29 10.70 -1.01
C SER A 331 -4.89 10.33 0.34
N GLN A 332 -6.17 9.99 0.36
CA GLN A 332 -6.91 9.76 1.60
C GLN A 332 -7.77 8.51 1.51
N LEU A 333 -7.92 7.85 2.64
CA LEU A 333 -9.01 6.92 2.89
C LEU A 333 -10.03 7.64 3.75
N VAL A 334 -11.25 7.81 3.26
CA VAL A 334 -12.30 8.56 3.96
C VAL A 334 -13.52 7.70 4.24
N LYS A 335 -14.19 7.98 5.35
CA LYS A 335 -15.46 7.37 5.74
C LYS A 335 -16.60 8.34 5.46
N LEU A 336 -17.63 7.85 4.81
CA LEU A 336 -18.92 8.54 4.65
C LEU A 336 -19.84 8.11 5.79
N ASN A 337 -20.23 9.04 6.63
CA ASN A 337 -21.16 8.83 7.73
C ASN A 337 -22.60 9.11 7.30
N VAL A 338 -23.56 8.52 8.01
CA VAL A 338 -24.99 8.75 7.79
C VAL A 338 -25.39 10.15 8.28
N ASP A 339 -24.82 10.57 9.41
CA ASP A 339 -25.08 11.86 10.01
C ASP A 339 -23.91 12.82 9.78
N SER A 340 -24.22 14.09 9.56
CA SER A 340 -23.20 15.12 9.44
C SER A 340 -22.60 15.48 10.80
N ASN A 341 -21.32 15.86 10.79
CA ASN A 341 -20.66 16.40 11.96
C ASN A 341 -21.16 17.84 12.26
N GLU A 342 -20.61 18.46 13.33
CA GLU A 342 -20.94 19.83 13.73
C GLU A 342 -20.70 20.89 12.64
N GLN A 343 -19.84 20.58 11.67
CA GLN A 343 -19.51 21.45 10.54
C GLN A 343 -20.37 21.17 9.29
N GLY A 344 -21.34 20.23 9.38
CA GLY A 344 -22.18 19.83 8.27
C GLY A 344 -21.52 18.87 7.26
N SER A 345 -20.36 18.30 7.58
CA SER A 345 -19.66 17.34 6.73
C SER A 345 -20.02 15.90 7.09
N TYR A 346 -20.28 15.08 6.08
CA TYR A 346 -20.47 13.63 6.19
C TYR A 346 -19.15 12.85 6.04
N VAL A 347 -18.06 13.55 5.72
CA VAL A 347 -16.76 12.96 5.39
C VAL A 347 -15.84 13.04 6.60
N VAL A 348 -15.22 11.91 6.96
CA VAL A 348 -14.17 11.82 7.98
C VAL A 348 -12.95 11.13 7.36
N ALA A 349 -11.78 11.79 7.43
CA ALA A 349 -10.53 11.17 7.02
C ALA A 349 -10.13 10.09 8.02
N MET A 350 -9.92 8.86 7.52
CA MET A 350 -9.45 7.72 8.33
C MET A 350 -7.93 7.61 8.27
N GLU A 351 -7.37 7.76 7.06
CA GLU A 351 -5.95 7.61 6.80
C GLU A 351 -5.51 8.57 5.70
N THR A 352 -4.29 9.06 5.80
CA THR A 352 -3.70 9.97 4.80
C THR A 352 -2.39 9.39 4.29
N PHE A 353 -2.22 9.39 2.96
CA PHE A 353 -1.04 8.86 2.28
C PHE A 353 -0.25 10.01 1.69
N THR A 354 0.98 10.17 2.14
CA THR A 354 1.85 11.28 1.72
C THR A 354 2.11 11.26 0.21
N ASN A 355 1.92 12.42 -0.40
CA ASN A 355 2.29 12.69 -1.79
C ASN A 355 3.25 13.89 -1.85
N LEU A 356 4.42 13.69 -2.45
CA LEU A 356 5.42 14.74 -2.65
C LEU A 356 5.18 15.57 -3.91
N GLY A 357 4.35 15.08 -4.82
CA GLY A 357 4.07 15.76 -6.10
C GLY A 357 2.85 16.69 -6.07
N PRO A 358 2.78 17.65 -7.01
CA PRO A 358 3.88 18.10 -7.86
C PRO A 358 4.94 18.85 -7.04
N ILE A 359 6.20 18.70 -7.41
CA ILE A 359 7.30 19.46 -6.83
C ILE A 359 7.57 20.67 -7.73
N VAL A 360 7.33 21.85 -7.18
CA VAL A 360 7.52 23.12 -7.91
C VAL A 360 8.96 23.62 -7.79
N ASP A 361 9.52 23.48 -6.58
CA ASP A 361 10.89 23.86 -6.27
C ASP A 361 11.43 23.02 -5.12
N MET A 362 12.77 22.91 -5.02
CA MET A 362 13.42 22.16 -3.96
C MET A 362 14.82 22.69 -3.66
N CYS A 363 15.27 22.50 -2.42
CA CYS A 363 16.63 22.78 -2.01
C CYS A 363 17.16 21.73 -1.05
N VAL A 364 18.48 21.61 -0.98
CA VAL A 364 19.16 20.74 -0.01
C VAL A 364 19.74 21.62 1.10
N VAL A 365 19.33 21.32 2.32
CA VAL A 365 19.76 22.10 3.51
C VAL A 365 20.12 21.14 4.64
N ASP A 366 21.21 21.42 5.33
CA ASP A 366 21.56 20.76 6.60
C ASP A 366 20.90 21.53 7.76
N LEU A 367 19.64 21.18 8.06
CA LEU A 367 18.82 21.86 9.07
C LEU A 367 19.38 21.70 10.50
N GLU A 368 20.01 20.59 10.78
CA GLU A 368 20.50 20.21 12.12
C GLU A 368 22.01 20.49 12.29
N ARG A 369 22.68 20.95 11.24
CA ARG A 369 24.14 21.20 11.20
C ARG A 369 25.00 20.00 11.62
N GLN A 370 24.53 18.80 11.25
CA GLN A 370 25.18 17.54 11.57
C GLN A 370 25.95 16.93 10.38
N GLY A 371 26.06 17.65 9.26
CA GLY A 371 26.71 17.18 8.03
C GLY A 371 25.82 16.30 7.16
N GLN A 372 24.52 16.19 7.47
CA GLN A 372 23.54 15.45 6.66
C GLN A 372 22.57 16.43 5.99
N GLY A 373 22.67 16.51 4.67
CA GLY A 373 21.73 17.29 3.86
C GLY A 373 20.32 16.66 3.86
N GLN A 374 19.32 17.51 4.07
CA GLN A 374 17.90 17.16 3.96
C GLN A 374 17.34 17.86 2.72
N LEU A 375 16.42 17.20 2.02
CA LEU A 375 15.76 17.78 0.88
C LEU A 375 14.46 18.45 1.33
N VAL A 376 14.36 19.77 1.12
CA VAL A 376 13.13 20.53 1.36
C VAL A 376 12.46 20.78 0.03
N THR A 377 11.18 20.42 -0.11
CA THR A 377 10.40 20.55 -1.33
C THR A 377 9.19 21.44 -1.13
N CYS A 378 8.90 22.27 -2.13
CA CYS A 378 7.60 22.89 -2.31
C CYS A 378 6.70 21.91 -3.04
N SER A 379 5.87 21.20 -2.29
CA SER A 379 5.04 20.09 -2.76
C SER A 379 3.57 20.47 -2.82
N GLY A 380 2.84 19.84 -3.76
CA GLY A 380 1.41 20.06 -3.93
C GLY A 380 1.08 21.30 -4.73
N ALA A 381 -0.21 21.47 -5.01
CA ALA A 381 -0.74 22.61 -5.75
C ALA A 381 -2.08 23.07 -5.19
N PHE A 382 -2.45 24.33 -5.43
CA PHE A 382 -3.67 24.96 -4.94
C PHE A 382 -3.76 24.88 -3.41
N LYS A 383 -4.92 24.47 -2.86
CA LYS A 383 -5.10 24.31 -1.41
C LYS A 383 -4.20 23.25 -0.79
N GLU A 384 -3.65 22.33 -1.59
CA GLU A 384 -2.80 21.22 -1.16
C GLU A 384 -1.32 21.59 -1.06
N GLY A 385 -0.95 22.84 -1.35
CA GLY A 385 0.44 23.32 -1.28
C GLY A 385 1.04 23.18 0.12
N SER A 386 2.25 22.60 0.22
CA SER A 386 2.94 22.36 1.48
C SER A 386 4.46 22.38 1.32
N LEU A 387 5.17 22.61 2.43
CA LEU A 387 6.60 22.35 2.51
C LEU A 387 6.83 20.97 3.11
N ARG A 388 7.62 20.15 2.43
CA ARG A 388 7.97 18.79 2.86
C ARG A 388 9.47 18.66 3.07
N ILE A 389 9.86 17.93 4.11
CA ILE A 389 11.25 17.62 4.41
C ILE A 389 11.46 16.12 4.19
N ILE A 390 12.37 15.77 3.29
CA ILE A 390 12.73 14.39 2.98
C ILE A 390 14.10 14.12 3.62
N ARG A 391 14.13 13.12 4.48
CA ARG A 391 15.32 12.65 5.18
C ARG A 391 15.66 11.23 4.77
N ASN A 392 16.93 10.85 4.85
CA ASN A 392 17.34 9.46 4.80
C ASN A 392 17.04 8.79 6.15
N GLY A 393 16.59 7.55 6.11
CA GLY A 393 16.37 6.73 7.29
C GLY A 393 14.90 6.43 7.57
N ILE A 394 14.65 5.89 8.75
CA ILE A 394 13.32 5.54 9.25
C ILE A 394 12.78 6.74 10.01
N GLY A 395 11.55 7.16 9.69
CA GLY A 395 10.84 8.17 10.46
C GLY A 395 10.44 7.61 11.83
N ILE A 396 10.80 8.33 12.90
CA ILE A 396 10.39 8.01 14.27
C ILE A 396 9.43 9.10 14.71
N HIS A 397 8.21 8.71 15.07
CA HIS A 397 7.25 9.58 15.72
C HIS A 397 7.32 9.37 17.23
N GLU A 398 7.68 10.44 17.96
CA GLU A 398 7.68 10.42 19.40
C GLU A 398 6.25 10.59 19.91
N HIS A 399 5.70 9.54 20.53
CA HIS A 399 4.39 9.57 21.17
C HIS A 399 4.48 10.04 22.62
N ALA A 400 5.53 9.66 23.32
CA ALA A 400 5.81 10.09 24.69
C ALA A 400 7.31 10.04 24.96
N SER A 401 7.79 10.94 25.79
CA SER A 401 9.16 10.98 26.29
C SER A 401 9.14 10.92 27.80
N ILE A 402 9.83 9.94 28.38
CA ILE A 402 9.98 9.78 29.82
C ILE A 402 11.48 9.82 30.13
N ASP A 403 11.90 10.77 30.93
CA ASP A 403 13.30 10.91 31.33
C ASP A 403 13.60 9.94 32.49
N LEU A 404 14.30 8.85 32.19
CA LEU A 404 14.72 7.82 33.13
C LEU A 404 16.23 7.64 33.04
N PRO A 405 17.02 8.33 33.86
CA PRO A 405 18.48 8.23 33.81
C PRO A 405 18.97 6.85 34.29
N GLY A 406 20.04 6.35 33.66
CA GLY A 406 20.73 5.14 34.10
C GLY A 406 20.20 3.83 33.54
N ILE A 407 19.33 3.85 32.54
CA ILE A 407 18.86 2.64 31.85
C ILE A 407 20.03 1.90 31.20
N LYS A 408 20.13 0.60 31.42
CA LYS A 408 21.14 -0.31 30.85
C LYS A 408 20.57 -1.25 29.78
N GLY A 409 19.28 -1.54 29.82
CA GLY A 409 18.63 -2.41 28.87
C GLY A 409 17.12 -2.23 28.86
N LEU A 410 16.51 -2.58 27.73
CA LEU A 410 15.08 -2.50 27.46
C LEU A 410 14.65 -3.77 26.74
N TRP A 411 13.60 -4.42 27.19
CA TRP A 411 13.04 -5.60 26.53
C TRP A 411 11.53 -5.55 26.54
N PRO A 412 10.88 -5.68 25.36
CA PRO A 412 9.45 -5.92 25.31
C PRO A 412 9.13 -7.38 25.61
N LEU A 413 8.04 -7.62 26.32
CA LEU A 413 7.54 -8.94 26.65
C LEU A 413 6.04 -9.03 26.39
N ARG A 414 5.61 -10.21 26.02
CA ARG A 414 4.22 -10.62 26.02
C ARG A 414 3.95 -11.44 27.28
N SER A 415 3.29 -10.83 28.27
CA SER A 415 3.02 -11.47 29.55
C SER A 415 1.78 -12.36 29.53
N ASP A 416 0.83 -12.09 28.62
CA ASP A 416 -0.36 -12.90 28.37
C ASP A 416 -0.19 -13.67 27.05
N PRO A 417 -0.18 -15.01 27.08
CA PRO A 417 -0.01 -15.83 25.88
C PRO A 417 -1.15 -15.70 24.86
N ASN A 418 -2.32 -15.18 25.27
CA ASN A 418 -3.48 -15.00 24.40
C ASN A 418 -3.44 -13.67 23.62
N ARG A 419 -2.51 -12.77 23.90
CA ARG A 419 -2.31 -11.54 23.15
C ARG A 419 -1.38 -11.78 21.97
N GLU A 420 -1.63 -11.08 20.88
CA GLU A 420 -0.75 -11.11 19.68
C GLU A 420 0.43 -10.14 19.80
N THR A 421 0.29 -9.09 20.60
CA THR A 421 1.28 -8.02 20.79
C THR A 421 1.89 -8.05 22.19
N ASP A 422 3.09 -7.46 22.29
CA ASP A 422 3.76 -7.27 23.57
C ASP A 422 2.98 -6.26 24.43
N ASP A 423 2.85 -6.55 25.71
CA ASP A 423 2.07 -5.78 26.69
C ASP A 423 2.92 -5.27 27.87
N THR A 424 4.15 -5.69 27.93
CA THR A 424 5.03 -5.44 29.09
C THR A 424 6.39 -4.97 28.63
N LEU A 425 6.94 -3.97 29.30
CA LEU A 425 8.28 -3.44 29.08
C LEU A 425 9.12 -3.62 30.33
N VAL A 426 10.26 -4.30 30.18
CA VAL A 426 11.24 -4.48 31.27
C VAL A 426 12.38 -3.50 31.09
N LEU A 427 12.67 -2.73 32.14
CA LEU A 427 13.73 -1.74 32.23
C LEU A 427 14.81 -2.24 33.18
N SER A 428 16.04 -2.30 32.74
CA SER A 428 17.19 -2.68 33.59
C SER A 428 18.04 -1.48 33.94
N PHE A 429 18.39 -1.40 35.20
CA PHE A 429 19.30 -0.40 35.78
C PHE A 429 20.44 -1.12 36.52
N VAL A 430 21.45 -0.40 36.95
CA VAL A 430 22.47 -0.97 37.83
C VAL A 430 21.83 -1.34 39.19
N GLY A 431 21.78 -2.63 39.47
CA GLY A 431 21.21 -3.17 40.73
C GLY A 431 19.69 -3.11 40.87
N GLN A 432 18.98 -2.82 39.78
CA GLN A 432 17.51 -2.77 39.80
C GLN A 432 16.93 -3.14 38.44
N THR A 433 15.76 -3.77 38.46
CA THR A 433 14.92 -3.99 37.29
C THR A 433 13.51 -3.48 37.57
N ARG A 434 12.93 -2.74 36.62
CA ARG A 434 11.54 -2.28 36.70
C ARG A 434 10.72 -2.91 35.58
N VAL A 435 9.46 -3.16 35.85
CA VAL A 435 8.53 -3.73 34.89
C VAL A 435 7.36 -2.78 34.72
N LEU A 436 7.11 -2.39 33.49
CA LEU A 436 5.99 -1.54 33.13
C LEU A 436 4.99 -2.34 32.29
N MET A 437 3.72 -2.25 32.63
CA MET A 437 2.63 -2.86 31.86
C MET A 437 1.88 -1.78 31.06
N LEU A 438 1.54 -2.08 29.82
CA LEU A 438 0.79 -1.23 28.93
C LEU A 438 -0.69 -1.64 28.94
N ASN A 439 -1.56 -0.76 29.44
CA ASN A 439 -3.01 -0.94 29.44
C ASN A 439 -3.65 0.18 28.58
N GLY A 440 -3.77 -0.07 27.26
CA GLY A 440 -4.21 0.94 26.32
C GLY A 440 -3.18 2.08 26.21
N GLU A 441 -3.55 3.28 26.61
CA GLU A 441 -2.66 4.46 26.61
C GLU A 441 -1.97 4.69 27.96
N GLU A 442 -2.30 3.93 28.99
CA GLU A 442 -1.73 4.06 30.33
C GLU A 442 -0.56 3.08 30.54
N VAL A 443 0.47 3.55 31.23
CA VAL A 443 1.66 2.76 31.59
C VAL A 443 1.72 2.68 33.11
N GLU A 444 1.63 1.46 33.62
CA GLU A 444 1.67 1.18 35.07
C GLU A 444 2.91 0.39 35.45
N GLU A 445 3.54 0.72 36.56
CA GLU A 445 4.61 -0.10 37.14
C GLU A 445 3.99 -1.32 37.83
N THR A 446 4.50 -2.51 37.53
CA THR A 446 3.99 -3.78 38.00
C THR A 446 5.10 -4.75 38.38
N GLU A 447 4.76 -5.85 39.05
CA GLU A 447 5.69 -6.94 39.33
C GLU A 447 5.34 -8.16 38.47
N LEU A 448 6.35 -8.78 37.84
CA LEU A 448 6.20 -10.06 37.17
C LEU A 448 6.58 -11.19 38.11
N MET A 449 5.59 -12.05 38.44
CA MET A 449 5.80 -13.22 39.29
C MET A 449 6.96 -14.08 38.73
N GLY A 450 7.95 -14.33 39.58
CA GLY A 450 9.13 -15.11 39.22
C GLY A 450 10.32 -14.31 38.69
N PHE A 451 10.15 -13.04 38.33
CA PHE A 451 11.25 -12.13 38.07
C PHE A 451 11.77 -11.54 39.39
N VAL A 452 13.04 -11.15 39.40
CA VAL A 452 13.64 -10.37 40.48
C VAL A 452 13.84 -8.94 40.06
N ASP A 453 13.59 -8.01 40.95
CA ASP A 453 13.63 -6.56 40.74
C ASP A 453 14.85 -5.87 41.40
N ASP A 454 15.50 -6.56 42.35
CA ASP A 454 16.67 -6.06 43.11
C ASP A 454 18.02 -6.31 42.44
N GLN A 455 18.02 -6.73 41.18
CA GLN A 455 19.22 -7.03 40.40
C GLN A 455 19.14 -6.44 39.00
N GLN A 456 20.31 -6.20 38.39
CA GLN A 456 20.40 -5.86 37.00
C GLN A 456 20.00 -7.05 36.11
N THR A 457 19.08 -6.84 35.18
CA THR A 457 18.76 -7.81 34.13
C THR A 457 19.73 -7.62 32.96
N PHE A 458 20.37 -8.70 32.51
CA PHE A 458 21.21 -8.73 31.32
C PHE A 458 20.45 -9.09 30.06
N PHE A 459 19.41 -9.89 30.23
CA PHE A 459 18.50 -10.26 29.16
C PHE A 459 17.15 -10.71 29.76
N CYS A 460 16.05 -10.37 29.08
CA CYS A 460 14.79 -11.05 29.29
C CYS A 460 14.01 -11.13 27.97
N GLY A 461 13.13 -12.12 27.85
CA GLY A 461 12.40 -12.35 26.62
C GLY A 461 11.37 -13.46 26.75
N ASN A 462 10.47 -13.52 25.74
CA ASN A 462 9.61 -14.66 25.52
C ASN A 462 10.42 -15.81 24.89
N VAL A 463 10.24 -17.00 25.42
CA VAL A 463 10.94 -18.20 24.96
C VAL A 463 9.95 -19.33 24.67
N ALA A 464 10.46 -20.44 24.16
CA ALA A 464 9.64 -21.59 23.79
C ALA A 464 8.73 -22.07 24.95
N HIS A 465 7.65 -22.78 24.60
CA HIS A 465 6.69 -23.39 25.53
C HIS A 465 5.89 -22.41 26.39
N GLN A 466 5.58 -21.22 25.86
CA GLN A 466 4.84 -20.16 26.58
C GLN A 466 5.51 -19.80 27.92
N GLN A 467 6.81 -19.55 27.86
CA GLN A 467 7.62 -19.21 29.01
C GLN A 467 8.32 -17.89 28.82
N LEU A 468 8.69 -17.26 29.92
CA LEU A 468 9.52 -16.07 29.98
C LEU A 468 10.86 -16.42 30.59
N ILE A 469 11.91 -15.75 30.19
CA ILE A 469 13.23 -15.87 30.78
C ILE A 469 13.72 -14.53 31.30
N GLN A 470 14.38 -14.54 32.46
CA GLN A 470 15.16 -13.43 32.99
C GLN A 470 16.55 -13.89 33.30
N ILE A 471 17.56 -13.20 32.83
CA ILE A 471 18.96 -13.46 33.12
C ILE A 471 19.53 -12.26 33.89
N THR A 472 19.97 -12.52 35.11
CA THR A 472 20.57 -11.54 36.02
C THR A 472 22.04 -11.88 36.26
N SER A 473 22.74 -11.07 37.02
CA SER A 473 24.11 -11.39 37.45
C SER A 473 24.21 -12.68 38.29
N ALA A 474 23.14 -13.06 39.02
CA ALA A 474 23.14 -14.18 39.94
C ALA A 474 22.57 -15.48 39.37
N SER A 475 21.64 -15.40 38.41
CA SER A 475 20.91 -16.58 37.94
C SER A 475 20.24 -16.40 36.59
N VAL A 476 19.89 -17.52 35.96
CA VAL A 476 18.98 -17.63 34.82
C VAL A 476 17.65 -18.16 35.35
N ARG A 477 16.57 -17.42 35.19
CA ARG A 477 15.25 -17.74 35.74
C ARG A 477 14.26 -17.99 34.62
N LEU A 478 13.61 -19.13 34.62
CA LEU A 478 12.56 -19.51 33.68
C LEU A 478 11.21 -19.41 34.38
N VAL A 479 10.29 -18.68 33.79
CA VAL A 479 8.97 -18.39 34.35
C VAL A 479 7.89 -18.88 33.38
N SER A 480 6.90 -19.62 33.89
CA SER A 480 5.73 -19.99 33.11
C SER A 480 4.76 -18.81 33.01
N GLN A 481 4.16 -18.60 31.81
CA GLN A 481 3.10 -17.61 31.63
C GLN A 481 1.76 -18.09 32.21
N GLU A 482 1.51 -19.41 32.19
CA GLU A 482 0.32 -20.04 32.80
C GLU A 482 0.68 -21.36 33.48
N PRO A 483 0.52 -21.48 34.83
CA PRO A 483 0.32 -20.39 35.78
C PRO A 483 1.56 -19.49 35.88
N LYS A 484 1.39 -18.20 36.17
CA LYS A 484 2.50 -17.26 36.35
C LYS A 484 3.34 -17.65 37.57
N ALA A 485 4.44 -18.36 37.34
CA ALA A 485 5.29 -18.87 38.43
C ALA A 485 6.71 -19.13 37.93
N LEU A 486 7.69 -18.99 38.81
CA LEU A 486 9.06 -19.48 38.58
C LEU A 486 9.03 -21.02 38.50
N VAL A 487 9.49 -21.57 37.36
CA VAL A 487 9.48 -23.03 37.12
C VAL A 487 10.88 -23.64 37.17
N SER A 488 11.91 -22.90 36.86
CA SER A 488 13.29 -23.35 36.92
C SER A 488 14.25 -22.18 37.14
N GLU A 489 15.29 -22.42 37.94
CA GLU A 489 16.36 -21.47 38.16
C GLU A 489 17.71 -22.17 38.02
N TRP A 490 18.60 -21.64 37.18
CA TRP A 490 19.97 -22.09 37.08
C TRP A 490 20.90 -21.07 37.71
N LYS A 491 21.86 -21.55 38.51
CA LYS A 491 22.95 -20.77 39.11
C LYS A 491 24.29 -21.42 38.78
N GLU A 492 25.30 -20.60 38.65
CA GLU A 492 26.66 -21.11 38.47
C GLU A 492 27.04 -21.93 39.75
N PRO A 493 27.67 -23.14 39.58
CA PRO A 493 27.92 -24.07 40.71
C PRO A 493 28.73 -23.51 41.87
N GLN A 494 29.57 -22.52 41.64
CA GLN A 494 30.39 -21.85 42.64
C GLN A 494 29.84 -20.49 43.10
N ALA A 495 28.58 -20.18 42.68
CA ALA A 495 27.90 -18.92 42.96
C ALA A 495 28.65 -17.67 42.50
N LYS A 496 29.38 -17.78 41.41
CA LYS A 496 30.01 -16.63 40.73
C LYS A 496 29.01 -15.89 39.85
N ASN A 497 29.25 -14.62 39.67
CA ASN A 497 28.35 -13.77 38.89
C ASN A 497 28.46 -14.00 37.40
N ILE A 498 27.34 -14.06 36.72
CA ILE A 498 27.23 -13.98 35.26
C ILE A 498 27.69 -12.61 34.83
N SER A 499 28.56 -12.55 33.82
CA SER A 499 29.09 -11.31 33.26
C SER A 499 28.43 -10.91 31.95
N VAL A 500 28.11 -11.88 31.10
CA VAL A 500 27.49 -11.67 29.78
C VAL A 500 26.54 -12.83 29.49
N ALA A 501 25.46 -12.57 28.79
CA ALA A 501 24.50 -13.58 28.38
C ALA A 501 23.91 -13.28 27.00
N SER A 502 23.54 -14.32 26.28
CA SER A 502 22.68 -14.26 25.09
C SER A 502 21.69 -15.42 25.11
N CYS A 503 20.50 -15.16 24.60
CA CYS A 503 19.41 -16.11 24.59
C CYS A 503 18.64 -16.00 23.26
N ASN A 504 18.18 -17.13 22.77
CA ASN A 504 17.17 -17.20 21.72
C ASN A 504 15.94 -17.97 22.22
N SER A 505 15.02 -18.33 21.35
CA SER A 505 13.76 -18.99 21.75
C SER A 505 13.94 -20.29 22.55
N SER A 506 15.06 -21.00 22.38
CA SER A 506 15.26 -22.35 22.95
C SER A 506 16.61 -22.59 23.59
N GLN A 507 17.53 -21.63 23.49
CA GLN A 507 18.93 -21.78 23.92
C GLN A 507 19.37 -20.56 24.71
N VAL A 508 20.24 -20.81 25.70
CA VAL A 508 20.89 -19.79 26.51
C VAL A 508 22.37 -20.08 26.58
N VAL A 509 23.21 -19.08 26.36
CA VAL A 509 24.63 -19.12 26.67
C VAL A 509 24.96 -18.00 27.64
N VAL A 510 25.58 -18.35 28.75
CA VAL A 510 26.04 -17.37 29.74
C VAL A 510 27.55 -17.48 29.92
N ALA A 511 28.19 -16.34 30.12
CA ALA A 511 29.60 -16.26 30.49
C ALA A 511 29.75 -15.86 31.95
N VAL A 512 30.62 -16.55 32.65
CA VAL A 512 31.03 -16.25 34.02
C VAL A 512 32.57 -16.06 34.03
N GLY A 513 32.99 -14.83 33.77
CA GLY A 513 34.40 -14.54 33.53
C GLY A 513 34.90 -15.25 32.27
N ARG A 514 35.75 -16.29 32.44
CA ARG A 514 36.27 -17.11 31.34
C ARG A 514 35.42 -18.35 31.02
N ALA A 515 34.52 -18.76 31.93
CA ALA A 515 33.71 -19.94 31.74
C ALA A 515 32.45 -19.65 30.93
N LEU A 516 32.14 -20.50 29.95
CA LEU A 516 30.92 -20.48 29.15
C LEU A 516 30.05 -21.67 29.54
N TYR A 517 28.78 -21.44 29.73
CA TYR A 517 27.77 -22.45 30.00
C TYR A 517 26.69 -22.40 28.95
N TYR A 518 26.34 -23.56 28.36
CA TYR A 518 25.26 -23.71 27.43
C TYR A 518 24.09 -24.41 28.06
N LEU A 519 22.92 -23.76 28.04
CA LEU A 519 21.66 -24.27 28.58
C LEU A 519 20.65 -24.40 27.44
N GLN A 520 19.78 -25.41 27.57
CA GLN A 520 18.60 -25.57 26.73
C GLN A 520 17.33 -25.35 27.55
N ILE A 521 16.36 -24.70 26.87
CA ILE A 521 15.03 -24.42 27.45
C ILE A 521 14.11 -25.57 27.06
N HIS A 522 13.62 -26.27 28.07
CA HIS A 522 12.61 -27.32 27.97
C HIS A 522 11.31 -26.89 28.65
N PRO A 523 10.18 -27.61 28.44
CA PRO A 523 8.97 -27.34 29.21
C PRO A 523 9.26 -27.38 30.71
N GLN A 524 9.14 -26.24 31.39
CA GLN A 524 9.35 -26.05 32.82
C GLN A 524 10.75 -26.41 33.37
N GLU A 525 11.75 -26.55 32.50
CA GLU A 525 13.12 -26.91 32.91
C GLU A 525 14.18 -26.17 32.12
N LEU A 526 15.21 -25.66 32.81
CA LEU A 526 16.49 -25.24 32.24
C LEU A 526 17.50 -26.36 32.42
N ARG A 527 18.04 -26.91 31.33
CA ARG A 527 19.01 -27.99 31.37
C ARG A 527 20.37 -27.51 30.87
N GLN A 528 21.38 -27.62 31.74
CA GLN A 528 22.75 -27.40 31.35
C GLN A 528 23.23 -28.60 30.51
N ILE A 529 23.70 -28.34 29.30
CA ILE A 529 24.15 -29.36 28.35
C ILE A 529 25.68 -29.45 28.33
N SER A 530 26.36 -28.31 28.30
CA SER A 530 27.81 -28.27 28.22
C SER A 530 28.36 -27.02 28.90
N HIS A 531 29.66 -27.05 29.18
CA HIS A 531 30.42 -25.90 29.63
C HIS A 531 31.85 -26.01 29.14
N THR A 532 32.54 -24.90 29.03
CA THR A 532 33.95 -24.81 28.64
C THR A 532 34.59 -23.62 29.30
N GLU A 533 35.90 -23.64 29.41
CA GLU A 533 36.70 -22.52 29.93
C GLU A 533 37.54 -21.94 28.82
N MET A 534 37.41 -20.63 28.62
CA MET A 534 38.18 -19.89 27.62
C MET A 534 39.54 -19.44 28.20
N GLU A 535 40.45 -19.12 27.32
CA GLU A 535 41.78 -18.62 27.70
C GLU A 535 41.72 -17.24 28.39
N HIS A 536 40.76 -16.42 27.98
CA HIS A 536 40.55 -15.06 28.44
C HIS A 536 39.08 -14.82 28.79
N GLU A 537 38.79 -13.73 29.51
CA GLU A 537 37.44 -13.33 29.85
C GLU A 537 36.61 -12.97 28.61
N VAL A 538 35.34 -13.37 28.63
CA VAL A 538 34.37 -13.11 27.57
C VAL A 538 33.83 -11.70 27.72
N ALA A 539 34.00 -10.88 26.68
CA ALA A 539 33.55 -9.50 26.62
C ALA A 539 32.10 -9.37 26.11
N CYS A 540 31.74 -10.16 25.10
CA CYS A 540 30.42 -10.21 24.50
C CYS A 540 30.18 -11.59 23.88
N LEU A 541 28.94 -11.95 23.71
CA LEU A 541 28.55 -13.18 23.03
C LEU A 541 27.17 -13.02 22.36
N ASP A 542 26.96 -13.78 21.29
CA ASP A 542 25.70 -13.82 20.56
C ASP A 542 25.42 -15.22 20.01
N ILE A 543 24.16 -15.64 20.14
CA ILE A 543 23.61 -16.90 19.63
C ILE A 543 22.38 -16.70 18.76
N THR A 544 22.24 -15.54 18.14
CA THR A 544 21.11 -15.27 17.22
C THR A 544 21.16 -16.29 16.07
N PRO A 545 20.04 -17.01 15.80
CA PRO A 545 19.98 -17.97 14.71
C PRO A 545 20.21 -17.30 13.35
N LEU A 546 21.03 -17.91 12.51
CA LEU A 546 21.32 -17.48 11.14
C LEU A 546 20.57 -18.38 10.15
N GLY A 547 19.80 -17.78 9.23
CA GLY A 547 19.03 -18.50 8.21
C GLY A 547 17.80 -19.24 8.77
N ASP A 548 17.26 -20.18 7.97
CA ASP A 548 16.01 -20.93 8.26
C ASP A 548 16.17 -22.06 9.29
N SER A 549 17.01 -21.89 10.29
CA SER A 549 17.28 -22.89 11.31
C SER A 549 16.21 -22.89 12.41
N ASN A 550 15.05 -23.46 12.23
CA ASN A 550 14.01 -23.77 13.25
C ASN A 550 14.18 -23.12 14.68
N GLY A 551 14.69 -21.88 14.73
CA GLY A 551 14.96 -21.16 15.98
C GLY A 551 16.17 -21.63 16.81
N LEU A 552 16.94 -22.62 16.33
CA LEU A 552 18.15 -23.11 16.99
C LEU A 552 19.41 -22.57 16.30
N SER A 553 20.32 -22.00 17.06
CA SER A 553 21.64 -21.62 16.53
C SER A 553 22.64 -22.75 16.70
N PRO A 554 23.29 -23.21 15.62
CA PRO A 554 24.41 -24.14 15.72
C PRO A 554 25.73 -23.47 16.10
N LEU A 555 25.71 -22.12 16.19
CA LEU A 555 26.90 -21.29 16.37
C LEU A 555 26.74 -20.35 17.56
N CYS A 556 27.87 -20.05 18.21
CA CYS A 556 28.01 -18.99 19.20
C CYS A 556 29.18 -18.08 18.81
N ALA A 557 28.90 -16.82 18.60
CA ALA A 557 29.93 -15.81 18.40
C ALA A 557 30.35 -15.23 19.75
N ILE A 558 31.64 -15.13 20.00
CA ILE A 558 32.20 -14.53 21.23
C ILE A 558 33.30 -13.52 20.91
N GLY A 559 33.41 -12.50 21.74
CA GLY A 559 34.54 -11.59 21.80
C GLY A 559 35.29 -11.74 23.12
N LEU A 560 36.62 -11.73 23.10
CA LEU A 560 37.44 -11.85 24.29
C LEU A 560 38.18 -10.53 24.59
N TRP A 561 38.31 -10.20 25.88
CA TRP A 561 38.88 -8.92 26.31
C TRP A 561 40.36 -8.78 26.02
N THR A 562 41.14 -9.76 26.42
CA THR A 562 42.61 -9.57 26.51
C THR A 562 43.33 -9.80 25.20
N ASP A 563 42.90 -10.78 24.38
CA ASP A 563 43.52 -11.06 23.08
C ASP A 563 42.80 -10.34 21.92
N ILE A 564 41.77 -9.56 22.23
CA ILE A 564 41.02 -8.76 21.26
C ILE A 564 40.62 -9.61 20.04
N SER A 565 40.13 -10.83 20.26
CA SER A 565 39.73 -11.74 19.20
C SER A 565 38.23 -11.93 19.19
N ALA A 566 37.69 -12.08 17.97
CA ALA A 566 36.35 -12.64 17.74
C ALA A 566 36.48 -14.13 17.40
N ARG A 567 35.61 -14.95 17.96
CA ARG A 567 35.65 -16.40 17.73
C ARG A 567 34.25 -16.91 17.44
N ILE A 568 34.15 -17.89 16.56
CA ILE A 568 32.94 -18.64 16.26
C ILE A 568 33.11 -20.04 16.84
N LEU A 569 32.22 -20.38 17.75
CA LEU A 569 32.18 -21.69 18.41
C LEU A 569 30.94 -22.48 17.93
N LYS A 570 31.08 -23.78 17.82
CA LYS A 570 30.02 -24.71 17.51
C LYS A 570 29.22 -25.06 18.76
N LEU A 571 27.90 -24.93 18.73
CA LEU A 571 27.04 -25.42 19.80
C LEU A 571 26.56 -26.85 19.51
N PRO A 572 26.40 -27.69 20.54
CA PRO A 572 26.59 -27.45 21.97
C PRO A 572 28.02 -27.67 22.49
N SER A 573 28.95 -28.10 21.64
CA SER A 573 30.30 -28.59 22.06
C SER A 573 31.28 -27.49 22.43
N PHE A 574 31.03 -26.25 22.06
CA PHE A 574 31.97 -25.12 22.12
C PHE A 574 33.29 -25.34 21.35
N GLU A 575 33.30 -26.20 20.36
CA GLU A 575 34.41 -26.41 19.46
C GLU A 575 34.71 -25.13 18.65
N LEU A 576 35.95 -24.70 18.65
CA LEU A 576 36.39 -23.52 17.90
C LEU A 576 36.36 -23.80 16.40
N LEU A 577 35.52 -23.07 15.67
CA LEU A 577 35.42 -23.14 14.20
C LEU A 577 36.25 -22.07 13.51
N HIS A 578 36.27 -20.87 14.06
CA HIS A 578 36.98 -19.74 13.47
C HIS A 578 37.46 -18.77 14.55
N LYS A 579 38.63 -18.18 14.34
CA LYS A 579 39.22 -17.13 15.19
C LYS A 579 39.76 -16.00 14.32
N GLU A 580 39.35 -14.77 14.63
CA GLU A 580 39.82 -13.55 13.98
C GLU A 580 40.39 -12.60 15.03
N MET A 581 41.56 -12.04 14.74
CA MET A 581 42.20 -11.04 15.59
C MET A 581 41.78 -9.66 15.17
N LEU A 582 41.07 -8.94 16.04
CA LEU A 582 40.50 -7.60 15.76
C LEU A 582 41.47 -6.45 16.11
N GLY A 583 42.57 -6.72 16.79
CA GLY A 583 43.55 -5.74 17.20
C GLY A 583 44.95 -6.06 16.71
N GLY A 584 45.58 -5.14 15.98
CA GLY A 584 46.95 -5.23 15.48
C GLY A 584 47.02 -4.87 13.99
N ARG A 585 46.98 -3.61 13.64
CA ARG A 585 47.55 -3.16 12.37
C ARG A 585 49.06 -3.38 12.50
N ASP A 586 49.57 -4.37 11.83
CA ASP A 586 51.00 -4.41 11.49
C ASP A 586 51.29 -3.16 10.66
N HIS A 587 51.98 -2.19 11.26
CA HIS A 587 52.45 -0.97 10.59
C HIS A 587 53.56 -1.23 9.54
N SER A 588 53.79 -2.47 9.16
CA SER A 588 54.88 -2.86 8.25
C SER A 588 54.47 -3.07 6.79
N SER A 589 53.23 -2.79 6.38
CA SER A 589 52.84 -2.92 4.96
C SER A 589 51.87 -1.81 4.49
N LEU A 590 52.25 -0.56 4.70
CA LEU A 590 51.68 0.54 3.90
C LEU A 590 52.56 0.70 2.66
N HIS A 591 52.19 0.03 1.57
CA HIS A 591 52.63 0.42 0.23
C HIS A 591 51.94 1.73 -0.15
N PRO A 592 52.67 2.71 -0.75
CA PRO A 592 52.14 4.05 -1.03
C PRO A 592 51.12 4.14 -2.21
N ASP A 593 50.68 3.04 -2.80
CA ASP A 593 50.00 3.04 -4.10
C ASP A 593 48.48 2.67 -4.07
N ASP A 594 47.83 2.57 -2.90
CA ASP A 594 46.38 2.31 -2.83
C ASP A 594 45.60 3.59 -2.52
N HIS A 595 45.67 4.56 -3.44
CA HIS A 595 44.73 5.63 -3.61
C HIS A 595 44.19 5.59 -5.04
N LEU A 596 43.11 4.84 -5.24
CA LEU A 596 42.14 5.08 -6.31
C LEU A 596 40.74 4.61 -5.84
#